data_1f66a8113efdb56fed1c3678c6e0a3f1
#
_entry.id   1f66a8113efdb56fed1c3678c6e0a3f1
#
_cell.length_a   1.000
_cell.length_b   1.000
_cell.length_c   1.000
_cell.angle_alpha   90.00
_cell.angle_beta   90.00
_cell.angle_gamma   90.00
#
_symmetry.space_group_name_H-M   'P 1'
#
loop_
_entity.id
_entity.type
_entity.pdbx_description
1 polymer ?
#
loop_
_entity_poly.entity_id
_entity_poly.type
_entity_poly.pdbx_seq_one_letter_code
_entity_poly.pdbx_strand_id
1 'polypeptide(L)'
;MRTIISRVLLAAVVVVTLVAIVRFAGGTSHGGDAVHYDGLDPHDLEHTAVEVTGAGARVAIEVVGSFEGTGPEADSALAALGWLVRRDDGRVVWRPRPRGRAARGTVYTVRDTLALEPGLYDAYFAAYGDPLVRSAAPASNGLGDRLRAALSRGGQAWIGEADRWRFVVRGVTDADRRAVRRLRGDRADPADASPPDALWSSGAVGNRRAATAMLRVATPSRIRVRTTTEITDGVVADSATVIDLATGAVVWSVDPGRTVWAGGSVKNRAADETVTLAPGLYRVRYRADRSHGYSGWSANPPFAPWLWGLRVDLLDGEAALLDPAAPDLPRIVGAECVGTDESRDEVFDLTAPLTVLVVAAGEIESDEHRWDYATLERSAGGRPETVWEMTRSASEPAGGTDRNRRETAVLSLEPGRYTLHYETDGSHDCVDGFGSSEPDDPLWGAILYAVSPGFDPASVQVAAPDAGKPSRALTERDEIDTERDSEGDDPNQNVLVRLDRLGPNVDESASFTLGDAAVVRIIALGELLPSESLDWGWIVDDDGDTVWEMTRSNTEPGGGASKNRRADERLALAPGTYSVHFRTNGRHDRTRFDGIPPRGRDDWGIRVQRVPADDE
;
A
#
# COMPACT_ATOMS: atom_id res chain seq x y z
N MET A 1 31.53 1.47 -38.01
CA MET A 1 30.18 0.91 -38.05
C MET A 1 29.53 0.80 -36.65
N ARG A 2 30.22 0.33 -35.59
CA ARG A 2 29.69 0.27 -34.22
C ARG A 2 29.36 1.66 -33.60
N THR A 3 30.12 2.69 -33.91
CA THR A 3 29.92 4.06 -33.35
C THR A 3 28.71 4.80 -33.92
N ILE A 4 28.26 4.46 -35.13
CA ILE A 4 27.09 5.07 -35.78
C ILE A 4 25.82 4.45 -35.21
N ILE A 5 25.79 3.15 -34.96
CA ILE A 5 24.64 2.44 -34.38
C ILE A 5 24.37 2.90 -32.94
N SER A 6 25.42 3.15 -32.14
CA SER A 6 25.29 3.67 -30.77
C SER A 6 24.69 5.08 -30.73
N ARG A 7 25.06 5.96 -31.70
CA ARG A 7 24.50 7.33 -31.75
C ARG A 7 23.06 7.39 -32.26
N VAL A 8 22.67 6.47 -33.12
CA VAL A 8 21.27 6.36 -33.61
C VAL A 8 20.37 5.80 -32.52
N LEU A 9 20.85 4.82 -31.73
CA LEU A 9 20.12 4.29 -30.57
C LEU A 9 19.96 5.33 -29.46
N LEU A 10 21.01 6.12 -29.17
CA LEU A 10 20.95 7.20 -28.19
C LEU A 10 19.99 8.31 -28.64
N ALA A 11 19.99 8.69 -29.93
CA ALA A 11 19.06 9.66 -30.47
C ALA A 11 17.62 9.15 -30.45
N ALA A 12 17.38 7.88 -30.70
CA ALA A 12 16.05 7.27 -30.63
C ALA A 12 15.52 7.23 -29.17
N VAL A 13 16.38 6.91 -28.19
CA VAL A 13 16.01 6.92 -26.78
C VAL A 13 15.71 8.34 -26.30
N VAL A 14 16.52 9.34 -26.69
CA VAL A 14 16.28 10.75 -26.34
C VAL A 14 15.00 11.28 -26.98
N VAL A 15 14.69 10.91 -28.22
CA VAL A 15 13.43 11.30 -28.89
C VAL A 15 12.23 10.64 -28.25
N VAL A 16 12.32 9.36 -27.86
CA VAL A 16 11.23 8.66 -27.14
C VAL A 16 11.04 9.25 -25.75
N THR A 17 12.11 9.58 -25.02
CA THR A 17 12.03 10.22 -23.70
C THR A 17 11.50 11.66 -23.80
N LEU A 18 11.92 12.44 -24.79
CA LEU A 18 11.39 13.78 -25.04
C LEU A 18 9.91 13.76 -25.48
N VAL A 19 9.49 12.78 -26.26
CA VAL A 19 8.07 12.58 -26.65
C VAL A 19 7.24 12.15 -25.43
N ALA A 20 7.79 11.33 -24.53
CA ALA A 20 7.12 10.96 -23.28
C ALA A 20 6.98 12.16 -22.34
N ILE A 21 8.04 12.97 -22.16
CA ILE A 21 8.02 14.18 -21.33
C ILE A 21 7.10 15.27 -21.89
N VAL A 22 7.01 15.42 -23.22
CA VAL A 22 6.11 16.38 -23.85
C VAL A 22 4.65 15.92 -23.77
N ARG A 23 4.36 14.61 -23.74
CA ARG A 23 2.99 14.08 -23.55
C ARG A 23 2.47 14.22 -22.12
N PHE A 24 3.32 14.17 -21.09
CA PHE A 24 2.93 14.45 -19.70
C PHE A 24 2.61 15.95 -19.43
N ALA A 25 3.01 16.85 -20.31
CA ALA A 25 2.75 18.29 -20.19
C ALA A 25 1.68 18.82 -21.17
N GLY A 26 1.11 18.00 -22.01
CA GLY A 26 0.31 18.42 -23.17
C GLY A 26 -1.16 18.04 -23.13
N GLY A 27 -1.82 18.19 -22.00
CA GLY A 27 -3.26 18.42 -22.01
C GLY A 27 -3.51 19.82 -22.59
N THR A 28 -3.60 19.96 -23.92
CA THR A 28 -4.03 21.21 -24.53
C THR A 28 -5.40 21.56 -23.98
N SER A 29 -5.45 22.58 -23.13
CA SER A 29 -6.71 23.14 -22.64
C SER A 29 -7.43 23.76 -23.85
N HIS A 30 -8.28 22.97 -24.50
CA HIS A 30 -9.23 23.51 -25.45
C HIS A 30 -10.21 24.34 -24.62
N GLY A 31 -10.16 25.66 -24.78
CA GLY A 31 -10.89 26.59 -23.95
C GLY A 31 -12.38 26.27 -23.92
N GLY A 32 -12.86 25.80 -22.76
CA GLY A 32 -14.27 25.58 -22.45
C GLY A 32 -14.72 24.14 -22.23
N ASP A 33 -13.88 23.12 -22.43
CA ASP A 33 -14.22 21.72 -22.16
C ASP A 33 -13.89 21.37 -20.69
N ALA A 34 -14.84 20.76 -19.98
CA ALA A 34 -14.63 20.27 -18.61
C ALA A 34 -13.80 18.99 -18.62
N VAL A 35 -14.01 18.13 -19.64
CA VAL A 35 -13.24 16.92 -19.91
C VAL A 35 -12.85 16.91 -21.37
N HIS A 36 -11.59 16.65 -21.66
CA HIS A 36 -11.10 16.47 -23.03
C HIS A 36 -9.97 15.46 -23.01
N TYR A 37 -10.24 14.28 -23.57
CA TYR A 37 -9.26 13.23 -23.80
C TYR A 37 -9.16 12.99 -25.28
N ASP A 38 -7.96 13.00 -25.81
CA ASP A 38 -7.56 12.60 -27.17
C ASP A 38 -6.15 12.00 -27.14
N GLY A 39 -5.74 11.29 -28.17
CA GLY A 39 -4.43 10.63 -28.22
C GLY A 39 -4.24 9.60 -27.11
N LEU A 40 -5.29 8.86 -26.79
CA LEU A 40 -5.35 7.88 -25.71
C LEU A 40 -4.57 6.63 -26.07
N ASP A 41 -3.81 6.09 -25.11
CA ASP A 41 -3.06 4.87 -25.30
C ASP A 41 -3.88 3.62 -24.88
N PRO A 42 -3.65 2.47 -25.55
CA PRO A 42 -4.20 1.19 -25.11
C PRO A 42 -3.70 0.82 -23.71
N HIS A 43 -4.58 0.21 -22.92
CA HIS A 43 -4.36 -0.19 -21.55
C HIS A 43 -4.20 0.96 -20.54
N ASP A 44 -4.72 2.14 -20.88
CA ASP A 44 -4.79 3.28 -19.97
C ASP A 44 -6.19 3.48 -19.41
N LEU A 45 -6.24 4.05 -18.22
CA LEU A 45 -7.43 4.57 -17.55
C LEU A 45 -7.24 6.06 -17.27
N GLU A 46 -7.93 6.88 -18.05
CA GLU A 46 -7.95 8.33 -17.84
C GLU A 46 -9.07 8.73 -16.89
N HIS A 47 -8.80 9.68 -16.01
CA HIS A 47 -9.75 10.17 -15.02
C HIS A 47 -9.73 11.70 -14.92
N THR A 48 -10.91 12.30 -14.82
CA THR A 48 -11.09 13.72 -14.48
C THR A 48 -12.28 13.90 -13.55
N ALA A 49 -12.05 14.49 -12.41
CA ALA A 49 -13.10 14.90 -11.49
C ALA A 49 -13.73 16.24 -11.93
N VAL A 50 -15.05 16.32 -11.89
CA VAL A 50 -15.85 17.46 -12.32
C VAL A 50 -16.84 17.84 -11.23
N GLU A 51 -16.89 19.11 -10.86
CA GLU A 51 -17.90 19.68 -9.96
C GLU A 51 -18.96 20.41 -10.79
N VAL A 52 -20.21 20.10 -10.54
CA VAL A 52 -21.37 20.82 -11.08
C VAL A 52 -21.99 21.68 -9.97
N THR A 53 -22.04 22.99 -10.18
CA THR A 53 -22.47 23.98 -9.19
C THR A 53 -23.81 24.64 -9.56
N GLY A 54 -24.40 25.40 -8.62
CA GLY A 54 -25.63 26.16 -8.83
C GLY A 54 -26.88 25.30 -8.97
N ALA A 55 -27.68 25.52 -10.01
CA ALA A 55 -28.90 24.77 -10.28
C ALA A 55 -28.67 23.51 -11.16
N GLY A 56 -27.42 23.11 -11.37
CA GLY A 56 -27.05 22.06 -12.31
C GLY A 56 -26.60 22.62 -13.66
N ALA A 57 -26.28 21.74 -14.60
CA ALA A 57 -25.82 22.11 -15.94
C ALA A 57 -26.28 21.12 -17.01
N ARG A 58 -26.47 21.60 -18.23
CA ARG A 58 -26.59 20.74 -19.41
C ARG A 58 -25.21 20.55 -20.03
N VAL A 59 -24.80 19.31 -20.24
CA VAL A 59 -23.52 18.97 -20.86
C VAL A 59 -23.74 18.24 -22.18
N ALA A 60 -22.95 18.60 -23.19
CA ALA A 60 -22.82 17.85 -24.41
C ALA A 60 -21.66 16.87 -24.24
N ILE A 61 -21.88 15.63 -24.62
CA ILE A 61 -20.94 14.52 -24.51
C ILE A 61 -20.65 13.98 -25.91
N GLU A 62 -19.37 13.80 -26.22
CA GLU A 62 -18.93 13.09 -27.41
C GLU A 62 -17.90 12.03 -26.99
N VAL A 63 -18.13 10.78 -27.39
CA VAL A 63 -17.17 9.69 -27.24
C VAL A 63 -16.95 9.00 -28.59
N VAL A 64 -15.68 8.75 -28.89
CA VAL A 64 -15.22 7.88 -29.96
C VAL A 64 -14.45 6.75 -29.28
N GLY A 65 -14.90 5.52 -29.44
CA GLY A 65 -14.30 4.34 -28.83
C GLY A 65 -14.32 3.15 -29.78
N SER A 66 -13.99 1.97 -29.30
CA SER A 66 -13.88 0.75 -30.11
C SER A 66 -14.64 -0.42 -29.50
N PHE A 67 -15.10 -1.32 -30.38
CA PHE A 67 -15.65 -2.62 -30.02
C PHE A 67 -14.56 -3.71 -30.05
N GLU A 68 -14.66 -4.70 -29.19
CA GLU A 68 -13.77 -5.88 -29.21
C GLU A 68 -14.44 -7.15 -29.75
N GLY A 69 -15.68 -7.26 -29.91
CA GLY A 69 -16.28 -8.53 -30.27
C GLY A 69 -17.67 -8.43 -30.93
N THR A 70 -18.19 -9.59 -31.34
CA THR A 70 -19.49 -9.74 -31.96
C THR A 70 -20.53 -10.41 -31.04
N GLY A 71 -20.32 -10.40 -29.71
CA GLY A 71 -21.17 -11.08 -28.72
C GLY A 71 -22.55 -10.45 -28.57
N PRO A 72 -23.55 -11.20 -28.07
CA PRO A 72 -24.91 -10.72 -27.87
C PRO A 72 -25.05 -9.64 -26.80
N GLU A 73 -24.09 -9.51 -25.90
CA GLU A 73 -24.07 -8.50 -24.83
C GLU A 73 -23.25 -7.28 -25.29
N ALA A 74 -23.92 -6.36 -25.96
CA ALA A 74 -23.32 -5.18 -26.59
C ALA A 74 -22.53 -4.28 -25.62
N ASP A 75 -22.84 -4.31 -24.32
CA ASP A 75 -22.23 -3.45 -23.31
C ASP A 75 -20.86 -3.97 -22.82
N SER A 76 -20.65 -5.30 -22.85
CA SER A 76 -19.36 -5.92 -22.49
C SER A 76 -18.38 -6.00 -23.67
N ALA A 77 -18.86 -5.75 -24.88
CA ALA A 77 -18.05 -5.80 -26.09
C ALA A 77 -17.29 -4.48 -26.39
N LEU A 78 -17.38 -3.46 -25.53
CA LEU A 78 -16.67 -2.20 -25.72
C LEU A 78 -15.23 -2.34 -25.21
N ALA A 79 -14.26 -2.23 -26.11
CA ALA A 79 -12.84 -2.28 -25.79
C ALA A 79 -12.31 -0.93 -25.28
N ALA A 80 -12.75 0.15 -25.91
CA ALA A 80 -12.41 1.51 -25.52
C ALA A 80 -13.69 2.32 -25.34
N LEU A 81 -13.91 2.91 -24.15
CA LEU A 81 -15.13 3.61 -23.79
C LEU A 81 -14.89 4.72 -22.75
N GLY A 82 -15.69 5.79 -22.85
CA GLY A 82 -15.78 6.84 -21.83
C GLY A 82 -17.12 6.81 -21.11
N TRP A 83 -17.15 7.17 -19.82
CA TRP A 83 -18.39 7.24 -19.03
C TRP A 83 -18.33 8.29 -17.94
N LEU A 84 -19.49 8.63 -17.36
CA LEU A 84 -19.65 9.56 -16.24
C LEU A 84 -20.33 8.87 -15.06
N VAL A 85 -19.79 9.06 -13.88
CA VAL A 85 -20.29 8.50 -12.63
C VAL A 85 -20.51 9.64 -11.63
N ARG A 86 -21.59 9.59 -10.87
CA ARG A 86 -21.78 10.46 -9.70
C ARG A 86 -20.93 9.91 -8.56
N ARG A 87 -20.10 10.76 -7.95
CA ARG A 87 -19.14 10.34 -6.92
C ARG A 87 -19.79 9.84 -5.64
N ASP A 88 -20.86 10.51 -5.19
CA ASP A 88 -21.48 10.26 -3.88
C ASP A 88 -21.99 8.82 -3.73
N ASP A 89 -22.58 8.27 -4.80
CA ASP A 89 -23.26 6.96 -4.78
C ASP A 89 -22.70 5.94 -5.78
N GLY A 90 -21.71 6.32 -6.58
CA GLY A 90 -21.14 5.47 -7.63
C GLY A 90 -22.08 5.21 -8.81
N ARG A 91 -23.19 5.95 -8.91
CA ARG A 91 -24.19 5.77 -9.95
C ARG A 91 -23.68 6.26 -11.29
N VAL A 92 -23.71 5.37 -12.31
CA VAL A 92 -23.43 5.73 -13.69
C VAL A 92 -24.53 6.66 -14.19
N VAL A 93 -24.19 7.92 -14.46
CA VAL A 93 -25.13 8.92 -14.98
C VAL A 93 -25.15 8.94 -16.49
N TRP A 94 -24.05 8.51 -17.13
CA TRP A 94 -23.99 8.36 -18.57
C TRP A 94 -22.91 7.33 -18.98
N ARG A 95 -23.22 6.55 -20.02
CA ARG A 95 -22.28 5.67 -20.72
C ARG A 95 -22.70 5.50 -22.17
N PRO A 96 -21.77 5.18 -23.08
CA PRO A 96 -22.12 4.99 -24.48
C PRO A 96 -23.03 3.77 -24.66
N ARG A 97 -24.06 3.94 -25.52
CA ARG A 97 -24.93 2.88 -25.98
C ARG A 97 -24.96 2.92 -27.51
N PRO A 98 -23.87 2.47 -28.16
CA PRO A 98 -23.79 2.52 -29.60
C PRO A 98 -24.88 1.64 -30.22
N ARG A 99 -25.58 2.17 -31.22
CA ARG A 99 -26.64 1.45 -31.95
C ARG A 99 -26.02 0.71 -33.13
N GLY A 100 -26.26 -0.59 -33.24
CA GLY A 100 -25.85 -1.42 -34.36
C GLY A 100 -24.80 -2.48 -33.99
N ARG A 101 -24.73 -3.54 -34.83
CA ARG A 101 -23.66 -4.54 -34.74
C ARG A 101 -22.40 -3.98 -35.39
N ALA A 102 -21.31 -3.90 -34.67
CA ALA A 102 -20.02 -3.58 -35.25
C ALA A 102 -19.30 -4.84 -35.72
N ALA A 103 -18.60 -4.73 -36.83
CA ALA A 103 -17.58 -5.68 -37.21
C ALA A 103 -16.37 -5.50 -36.26
N ARG A 104 -15.55 -6.57 -36.06
CA ARG A 104 -14.33 -6.50 -35.23
C ARG A 104 -13.47 -5.31 -35.66
N GLY A 105 -13.00 -4.54 -34.67
CA GLY A 105 -12.12 -3.38 -34.86
C GLY A 105 -12.86 -2.13 -35.36
N THR A 106 -14.18 -2.10 -35.33
CA THR A 106 -14.95 -0.92 -35.78
C THR A 106 -15.02 0.10 -34.65
N VAL A 107 -14.68 1.33 -34.99
CA VAL A 107 -14.86 2.50 -34.13
C VAL A 107 -16.32 2.87 -34.06
N TYR A 108 -16.82 3.25 -32.91
CA TYR A 108 -18.12 3.87 -32.73
C TYR A 108 -17.99 5.34 -32.32
N THR A 109 -19.03 6.11 -32.61
CA THR A 109 -19.18 7.49 -32.13
C THR A 109 -20.54 7.64 -31.50
N VAL A 110 -20.60 8.15 -30.27
CA VAL A 110 -21.84 8.54 -29.62
C VAL A 110 -21.76 10.02 -29.25
N ARG A 111 -22.81 10.76 -29.60
CA ARG A 111 -23.04 12.15 -29.19
C ARG A 111 -24.33 12.23 -28.43
N ASP A 112 -24.31 12.89 -27.29
CA ASP A 112 -25.46 12.98 -26.40
C ASP A 112 -25.49 14.33 -25.67
N THR A 113 -26.62 14.62 -25.05
CA THR A 113 -26.77 15.77 -24.16
C THR A 113 -27.46 15.32 -22.88
N LEU A 114 -26.83 15.62 -21.74
CA LEU A 114 -27.27 15.20 -20.41
C LEU A 114 -27.48 16.41 -19.50
N ALA A 115 -28.53 16.39 -18.70
CA ALA A 115 -28.68 17.31 -17.56
C ALA A 115 -28.03 16.68 -16.32
N LEU A 116 -27.09 17.39 -15.73
CA LEU A 116 -26.43 17.02 -14.49
C LEU A 116 -26.95 17.89 -13.35
N GLU A 117 -27.34 17.26 -12.24
CA GLU A 117 -27.66 17.92 -11.00
C GLU A 117 -26.39 18.49 -10.33
N PRO A 118 -26.48 19.44 -9.37
CA PRO A 118 -25.34 19.86 -8.57
C PRO A 118 -24.70 18.66 -7.86
N GLY A 119 -23.36 18.60 -7.83
CA GLY A 119 -22.62 17.51 -7.20
C GLY A 119 -21.27 17.23 -7.84
N LEU A 120 -20.61 16.17 -7.36
CA LEU A 120 -19.33 15.71 -7.86
C LEU A 120 -19.52 14.55 -8.83
N TYR A 121 -18.78 14.59 -9.91
CA TYR A 121 -18.81 13.59 -10.97
C TYR A 121 -17.40 13.20 -11.36
N ASP A 122 -17.22 11.95 -11.73
CA ASP A 122 -15.99 11.40 -12.24
C ASP A 122 -16.19 10.96 -13.69
N ALA A 123 -15.38 11.53 -14.57
CA ALA A 123 -15.33 11.18 -15.98
C ALA A 123 -14.14 10.24 -16.19
N TYR A 124 -14.41 9.10 -16.78
CA TYR A 124 -13.40 8.08 -17.09
C TYR A 124 -13.37 7.77 -18.57
N PHE A 125 -12.19 7.41 -19.06
CA PHE A 125 -12.02 6.70 -20.31
C PHE A 125 -11.09 5.52 -20.10
N ALA A 126 -11.49 4.33 -20.53
CA ALA A 126 -10.68 3.11 -20.41
C ALA A 126 -10.55 2.42 -21.76
N ALA A 127 -9.40 1.81 -22.01
CA ALA A 127 -9.07 1.11 -23.24
C ALA A 127 -8.31 -0.18 -22.98
N TYR A 128 -8.93 -1.14 -22.26
CA TYR A 128 -8.29 -2.43 -21.91
C TYR A 128 -8.76 -3.61 -22.76
N GLY A 129 -9.95 -3.52 -23.34
CA GLY A 129 -10.62 -4.67 -23.91
C GLY A 129 -11.07 -5.69 -22.84
N ASP A 130 -11.58 -6.84 -23.26
CA ASP A 130 -11.97 -7.92 -22.37
C ASP A 130 -11.44 -9.28 -22.87
N PRO A 131 -10.44 -9.90 -22.22
CA PRO A 131 -9.91 -11.19 -22.61
C PRO A 131 -10.94 -12.32 -22.63
N LEU A 132 -12.02 -12.22 -21.83
CA LEU A 132 -13.08 -13.23 -21.77
C LEU A 132 -14.00 -13.16 -22.99
N VAL A 133 -14.23 -11.98 -23.56
CA VAL A 133 -14.95 -11.81 -24.82
C VAL A 133 -14.21 -12.47 -25.99
N ARG A 134 -12.88 -12.54 -25.92
CA ARG A 134 -12.03 -13.22 -26.93
C ARG A 134 -12.17 -14.73 -26.92
N SER A 135 -12.30 -15.34 -25.74
CA SER A 135 -12.38 -16.79 -25.58
C SER A 135 -13.74 -17.37 -26.00
N ALA A 136 -14.80 -16.55 -26.03
CA ALA A 136 -16.13 -16.94 -26.49
C ALA A 136 -16.27 -17.04 -28.04
N ALA A 137 -15.23 -16.69 -28.81
CA ALA A 137 -15.22 -16.93 -30.24
C ALA A 137 -15.17 -18.45 -30.53
N PRO A 138 -16.02 -19.01 -31.43
CA PRO A 138 -16.05 -20.43 -31.69
C PRO A 138 -14.66 -20.94 -32.07
N ALA A 139 -14.17 -21.94 -31.36
CA ALA A 139 -12.90 -22.59 -31.65
C ALA A 139 -12.99 -23.22 -33.04
N SER A 140 -12.38 -22.58 -34.06
CA SER A 140 -12.18 -23.20 -35.33
C SER A 140 -11.19 -24.36 -35.16
N ASN A 141 -11.60 -25.57 -35.55
CA ASN A 141 -10.82 -26.79 -35.31
C ASN A 141 -9.63 -27.00 -36.27
N GLY A 142 -9.25 -26.00 -37.05
CA GLY A 142 -8.15 -26.12 -38.02
C GLY A 142 -6.79 -25.69 -37.47
N LEU A 143 -5.75 -26.52 -37.75
CA LEU A 143 -4.35 -26.20 -37.40
C LEU A 143 -3.90 -24.87 -38.03
N GLY A 144 -4.40 -24.57 -39.27
CA GLY A 144 -4.14 -23.31 -39.98
C GLY A 144 -4.74 -22.09 -39.30
N ASP A 145 -5.90 -22.24 -38.66
CA ASP A 145 -6.55 -21.14 -37.93
C ASP A 145 -5.91 -20.90 -36.57
N ARG A 146 -5.40 -21.96 -35.93
CA ARG A 146 -4.58 -21.85 -34.70
C ARG A 146 -3.24 -21.16 -34.98
N LEU A 147 -2.60 -21.49 -36.13
CA LEU A 147 -1.38 -20.81 -36.55
C LEU A 147 -1.64 -19.36 -36.98
N ARG A 148 -2.76 -19.09 -37.64
CA ARG A 148 -3.19 -17.74 -38.00
C ARG A 148 -3.60 -16.93 -36.79
N ALA A 149 -4.23 -17.52 -35.78
CA ALA A 149 -4.51 -16.89 -34.49
C ALA A 149 -3.24 -16.63 -33.66
N ALA A 150 -2.24 -17.51 -33.75
CA ALA A 150 -0.94 -17.33 -33.10
C ALA A 150 -0.02 -16.35 -33.84
N LEU A 151 -0.10 -16.28 -35.17
CA LEU A 151 0.69 -15.38 -36.02
C LEU A 151 -0.01 -14.05 -36.32
N SER A 152 -1.34 -14.01 -36.31
CA SER A 152 -2.05 -12.76 -36.32
C SER A 152 -2.10 -12.23 -34.88
N ARG A 153 -1.50 -11.08 -34.66
CA ARG A 153 -1.81 -10.19 -33.52
C ARG A 153 -3.30 -9.74 -33.58
N GLY A 154 -4.16 -10.56 -34.13
CA GLY A 154 -5.56 -10.32 -34.50
C GLY A 154 -6.55 -10.31 -33.33
N GLY A 155 -6.08 -10.46 -32.08
CA GLY A 155 -6.89 -10.22 -30.88
C GLY A 155 -6.95 -8.76 -30.44
N GLN A 156 -6.22 -7.86 -31.09
CA GLN A 156 -6.07 -6.46 -30.69
C GLN A 156 -6.34 -5.49 -31.87
N ALA A 157 -7.21 -5.85 -32.79
CA ALA A 157 -7.56 -4.99 -33.93
C ALA A 157 -8.10 -3.62 -33.48
N TRP A 158 -8.74 -3.54 -32.32
CA TRP A 158 -9.23 -2.31 -31.72
C TRP A 158 -8.10 -1.34 -31.29
N ILE A 159 -6.89 -1.84 -31.00
CA ILE A 159 -5.72 -1.01 -30.67
C ILE A 159 -5.26 -0.16 -31.87
N GLY A 160 -5.41 -0.67 -33.08
CA GLY A 160 -5.06 0.06 -34.31
C GLY A 160 -5.92 1.32 -34.56
N GLU A 161 -6.97 1.51 -33.78
CA GLU A 161 -7.87 2.67 -33.88
C GLU A 161 -7.62 3.72 -32.78
N ALA A 162 -6.57 3.56 -31.97
CA ALA A 162 -6.28 4.41 -30.81
C ALA A 162 -6.18 5.91 -31.14
N ASP A 163 -5.60 6.25 -32.30
CA ASP A 163 -5.48 7.64 -32.76
C ASP A 163 -6.84 8.35 -32.93
N ARG A 164 -7.94 7.58 -33.00
CA ARG A 164 -9.30 8.10 -33.18
C ARG A 164 -10.08 8.23 -31.90
N TRP A 165 -9.60 7.64 -30.80
CA TRP A 165 -10.30 7.66 -29.51
C TRP A 165 -10.35 9.05 -28.95
N ARG A 166 -11.52 9.40 -28.44
CA ARG A 166 -11.74 10.72 -27.84
C ARG A 166 -12.90 10.66 -26.86
N PHE A 167 -12.79 11.42 -25.78
CA PHE A 167 -13.89 11.66 -24.88
C PHE A 167 -13.94 13.12 -24.46
N VAL A 168 -15.06 13.79 -24.73
CA VAL A 168 -15.26 15.21 -24.47
C VAL A 168 -16.55 15.43 -23.71
N VAL A 169 -16.49 16.23 -22.65
CA VAL A 169 -17.66 16.74 -21.90
C VAL A 169 -17.54 18.25 -21.79
N ARG A 170 -18.57 18.96 -22.24
CA ARG A 170 -18.59 20.43 -22.23
C ARG A 170 -19.98 20.96 -21.91
N GLY A 171 -20.05 22.10 -21.21
CA GLY A 171 -21.31 22.82 -21.02
C GLY A 171 -21.91 23.27 -22.35
N VAL A 172 -23.24 23.12 -22.52
CA VAL A 172 -23.95 23.46 -23.73
C VAL A 172 -23.97 24.98 -23.98
N THR A 173 -24.29 25.74 -22.92
CA THR A 173 -24.32 27.22 -22.93
C THR A 173 -23.14 27.78 -22.15
N ASP A 174 -22.91 29.08 -22.23
CA ASP A 174 -21.90 29.77 -21.41
C ASP A 174 -22.22 29.70 -19.91
N ALA A 175 -23.50 29.64 -19.54
CA ALA A 175 -23.92 29.43 -18.16
C ALA A 175 -23.55 28.01 -17.70
N ASP A 176 -23.82 26.99 -18.52
CA ASP A 176 -23.44 25.60 -18.22
C ASP A 176 -21.92 25.44 -18.12
N ARG A 177 -21.14 26.08 -19.01
CA ARG A 177 -19.67 26.06 -18.97
C ARG A 177 -19.13 26.65 -17.66
N ARG A 178 -19.77 27.68 -17.11
CA ARG A 178 -19.38 28.25 -15.81
C ARG A 178 -19.79 27.39 -14.64
N ALA A 179 -20.88 26.64 -14.77
CA ALA A 179 -21.38 25.74 -13.72
C ALA A 179 -20.59 24.42 -13.64
N VAL A 180 -19.90 24.00 -14.71
CA VAL A 180 -19.13 22.76 -14.77
C VAL A 180 -17.63 23.07 -14.62
N ARG A 181 -17.00 22.58 -13.57
CA ARG A 181 -15.61 22.88 -13.24
C ARG A 181 -14.80 21.61 -13.07
N ARG A 182 -13.61 21.54 -13.67
CA ARG A 182 -12.62 20.50 -13.39
C ARG A 182 -12.03 20.72 -12.01
N LEU A 183 -12.01 19.67 -11.19
CA LEU A 183 -11.31 19.67 -9.90
C LEU A 183 -9.82 19.37 -10.09
N ARG A 184 -8.99 19.85 -9.15
CA ARG A 184 -7.54 19.66 -9.11
C ARG A 184 -7.09 19.37 -7.67
N GLY A 185 -5.91 18.77 -7.52
CA GLY A 185 -5.33 18.42 -6.22
C GLY A 185 -6.06 17.26 -5.55
N ASP A 186 -5.95 17.15 -4.24
CA ASP A 186 -6.42 16.02 -3.44
C ASP A 186 -7.93 15.73 -3.59
N ARG A 187 -8.74 16.75 -3.92
CA ARG A 187 -10.17 16.57 -4.23
C ARG A 187 -10.45 15.89 -5.58
N ALA A 188 -9.43 15.74 -6.41
CA ALA A 188 -9.60 15.13 -7.72
C ALA A 188 -9.66 13.60 -7.65
N ASP A 189 -8.91 12.96 -6.75
CA ASP A 189 -8.92 11.51 -6.62
C ASP A 189 -10.12 11.03 -5.78
N PRO A 190 -11.04 10.23 -6.35
CA PRO A 190 -12.15 9.67 -5.60
C PRO A 190 -11.74 8.56 -4.63
N ALA A 191 -10.56 7.94 -4.79
CA ALA A 191 -10.05 6.90 -3.89
C ALA A 191 -9.72 7.46 -2.49
N ASP A 192 -9.31 8.73 -2.40
CA ASP A 192 -9.02 9.42 -1.14
C ASP A 192 -10.30 9.90 -0.41
N ALA A 193 -11.44 9.89 -1.10
CA ALA A 193 -12.71 10.30 -0.53
C ALA A 193 -13.34 9.14 0.25
N SER A 194 -12.94 8.94 1.50
CA SER A 194 -13.71 8.08 2.42
C SER A 194 -15.13 8.62 2.52
N PRO A 195 -16.17 7.80 2.27
CA PRO A 195 -17.55 8.23 2.46
C PRO A 195 -17.77 8.61 3.93
N PRO A 196 -18.28 9.80 4.23
CA PRO A 196 -18.31 10.33 5.60
C PRO A 196 -19.12 9.49 6.60
N ASP A 197 -19.99 8.61 6.11
CA ASP A 197 -20.91 7.81 6.93
C ASP A 197 -20.59 6.31 6.98
N ALA A 198 -19.45 5.85 6.41
CA ALA A 198 -19.08 4.45 6.49
C ALA A 198 -18.54 4.12 7.88
N LEU A 199 -19.02 3.00 8.45
CA LEU A 199 -18.37 2.41 9.63
C LEU A 199 -16.93 2.02 9.30
N TRP A 200 -16.72 1.45 8.09
CA TRP A 200 -15.39 1.14 7.56
C TRP A 200 -15.42 1.04 6.03
N SER A 201 -14.28 1.35 5.43
CA SER A 201 -14.03 1.14 4.00
C SER A 201 -12.59 0.71 3.79
N SER A 202 -12.39 -0.30 2.95
CA SER A 202 -11.05 -0.70 2.52
C SER A 202 -10.36 0.34 1.64
N GLY A 203 -11.10 1.37 1.20
CA GLY A 203 -10.67 2.19 0.07
C GLY A 203 -10.62 1.39 -1.22
N ALA A 204 -9.91 1.91 -2.21
CA ALA A 204 -9.66 1.24 -3.49
C ALA A 204 -8.46 0.29 -3.35
N VAL A 205 -8.72 -1.02 -3.42
CA VAL A 205 -7.69 -2.03 -3.16
C VAL A 205 -6.94 -2.39 -4.44
N GLY A 206 -5.61 -2.28 -4.40
CA GLY A 206 -4.72 -2.66 -5.50
C GLY A 206 -4.43 -4.15 -5.55
N ASN A 207 -3.76 -4.59 -6.62
CA ASN A 207 -3.36 -5.99 -6.83
C ASN A 207 -2.48 -6.52 -5.70
N ARG A 208 -2.72 -7.77 -5.26
CA ARG A 208 -2.00 -8.45 -4.17
C ARG A 208 -2.11 -7.75 -2.82
N ARG A 209 -3.10 -6.91 -2.63
CA ARG A 209 -3.36 -6.21 -1.37
C ARG A 209 -4.54 -6.83 -0.64
N ALA A 210 -4.50 -6.70 0.67
CA ALA A 210 -5.62 -6.98 1.55
C ALA A 210 -5.89 -5.75 2.42
N ALA A 211 -7.16 -5.54 2.73
CA ALA A 211 -7.58 -4.56 3.72
C ALA A 211 -8.45 -5.27 4.75
N THR A 212 -8.13 -5.06 6.01
CA THR A 212 -8.77 -5.72 7.14
C THR A 212 -9.10 -4.70 8.22
N ALA A 213 -10.23 -4.89 8.89
CA ALA A 213 -10.56 -4.18 10.12
C ALA A 213 -11.28 -5.09 11.10
N MET A 214 -11.23 -4.72 12.37
CA MET A 214 -12.02 -5.35 13.42
C MET A 214 -13.19 -4.46 13.81
N LEU A 215 -14.35 -5.08 14.00
CA LEU A 215 -15.56 -4.44 14.49
C LEU A 215 -15.89 -5.01 15.87
N ARG A 216 -16.15 -4.12 16.83
CA ARG A 216 -16.80 -4.46 18.10
C ARG A 216 -18.29 -4.13 17.98
N VAL A 217 -19.12 -5.14 18.13
CA VAL A 217 -20.58 -5.02 18.14
C VAL A 217 -21.05 -5.13 19.58
N ALA A 218 -21.60 -4.05 20.14
CA ALA A 218 -22.01 -4.00 21.55
C ALA A 218 -23.45 -4.51 21.75
N THR A 219 -24.32 -4.25 20.79
CA THR A 219 -25.72 -4.70 20.78
C THR A 219 -26.04 -5.37 19.45
N PRO A 220 -27.10 -6.22 19.35
CA PRO A 220 -27.48 -6.76 18.05
C PRO A 220 -27.61 -5.65 17.01
N SER A 221 -26.85 -5.76 15.91
CA SER A 221 -26.70 -4.68 14.94
C SER A 221 -26.93 -5.17 13.53
N ARG A 222 -27.44 -4.31 12.65
CA ARG A 222 -27.49 -4.56 11.22
C ARG A 222 -26.48 -3.68 10.51
N ILE A 223 -25.65 -4.32 9.69
CA ILE A 223 -24.71 -3.65 8.82
C ILE A 223 -25.10 -3.86 7.36
N ARG A 224 -24.78 -2.88 6.51
CA ARG A 224 -24.83 -3.00 5.06
C ARG A 224 -23.43 -3.23 4.54
N VAL A 225 -23.22 -4.31 3.81
CA VAL A 225 -21.95 -4.65 3.15
C VAL A 225 -22.09 -4.39 1.66
N ARG A 226 -21.19 -3.58 1.12
CA ARG A 226 -21.09 -3.28 -0.30
C ARG A 226 -19.69 -3.60 -0.79
N THR A 227 -19.58 -4.39 -1.86
CA THR A 227 -18.29 -4.77 -2.43
C THR A 227 -18.31 -4.72 -3.94
N THR A 228 -17.19 -4.35 -4.54
CA THR A 228 -16.90 -4.55 -5.96
C THR A 228 -15.68 -5.47 -6.07
N THR A 229 -15.78 -6.51 -6.86
CA THR A 229 -14.87 -7.66 -6.81
C THR A 229 -14.74 -8.33 -8.18
N GLU A 230 -13.68 -9.14 -8.37
CA GLU A 230 -13.49 -9.99 -9.55
C GLU A 230 -14.12 -11.36 -9.34
N ILE A 231 -15.03 -11.75 -10.25
CA ILE A 231 -15.59 -13.10 -10.32
C ILE A 231 -15.54 -13.58 -11.76
N THR A 232 -14.85 -14.70 -12.00
CA THR A 232 -14.71 -15.33 -13.32
C THR A 232 -15.24 -16.76 -13.26
N ASP A 233 -16.19 -17.09 -14.14
CA ASP A 233 -16.80 -18.43 -14.21
C ASP A 233 -17.34 -18.96 -12.87
N GLY A 234 -17.87 -18.06 -12.04
CA GLY A 234 -18.39 -18.38 -10.71
C GLY A 234 -17.31 -18.52 -9.63
N VAL A 235 -16.04 -18.34 -9.97
CA VAL A 235 -14.93 -18.33 -9.01
C VAL A 235 -14.64 -16.91 -8.56
N VAL A 236 -14.64 -16.70 -7.24
CA VAL A 236 -14.28 -15.41 -6.61
C VAL A 236 -12.76 -15.29 -6.59
N ALA A 237 -12.22 -14.39 -7.39
CA ALA A 237 -10.79 -14.09 -7.40
C ALA A 237 -10.41 -13.10 -6.29
N ASP A 238 -11.19 -12.02 -6.16
CA ASP A 238 -11.07 -11.08 -5.05
C ASP A 238 -12.16 -11.33 -4.03
N SER A 239 -11.78 -11.62 -2.80
CA SER A 239 -12.70 -12.07 -1.75
C SER A 239 -13.05 -10.95 -0.76
N ALA A 240 -14.33 -10.91 -0.35
CA ALA A 240 -14.82 -10.08 0.74
C ALA A 240 -15.53 -10.93 1.77
N THR A 241 -15.21 -10.76 3.06
CA THR A 241 -15.74 -11.59 4.16
C THR A 241 -16.01 -10.79 5.42
N VAL A 242 -16.96 -11.27 6.21
CA VAL A 242 -17.18 -10.91 7.61
C VAL A 242 -17.11 -12.20 8.44
N ILE A 243 -16.22 -12.25 9.42
CA ILE A 243 -15.90 -13.45 10.20
C ILE A 243 -16.14 -13.12 11.68
N ASP A 244 -16.88 -13.97 12.37
CA ASP A 244 -16.99 -13.95 13.83
C ASP A 244 -15.69 -14.48 14.44
N LEU A 245 -14.98 -13.66 15.18
CA LEU A 245 -13.68 -14.01 15.75
C LEU A 245 -13.76 -15.00 16.90
N ALA A 246 -14.88 -15.07 17.61
CA ALA A 246 -15.06 -16.01 18.72
C ALA A 246 -15.26 -17.45 18.23
N THR A 247 -15.90 -17.62 17.07
CA THR A 247 -16.24 -18.94 16.53
C THR A 247 -15.44 -19.32 15.29
N GLY A 248 -14.76 -18.34 14.65
CA GLY A 248 -14.14 -18.49 13.34
C GLY A 248 -15.15 -18.63 12.18
N ALA A 249 -16.44 -18.51 12.46
CA ALA A 249 -17.47 -18.67 11.45
C ALA A 249 -17.52 -17.51 10.47
N VAL A 250 -17.60 -17.81 9.17
CA VAL A 250 -17.87 -16.81 8.14
C VAL A 250 -19.36 -16.47 8.20
N VAL A 251 -19.71 -15.30 8.75
CA VAL A 251 -21.11 -14.84 8.87
C VAL A 251 -21.62 -14.20 7.59
N TRP A 252 -20.70 -13.72 6.73
CA TRP A 252 -20.99 -13.25 5.38
C TRP A 252 -19.74 -13.40 4.49
N SER A 253 -19.97 -13.75 3.24
CA SER A 253 -18.97 -13.70 2.16
C SER A 253 -19.67 -13.36 0.85
N VAL A 254 -18.91 -12.79 -0.10
CA VAL A 254 -19.43 -12.54 -1.43
C VAL A 254 -19.85 -13.86 -2.10
N ASP A 255 -21.13 -13.90 -2.54
CA ASP A 255 -21.71 -15.04 -3.26
C ASP A 255 -21.86 -14.65 -4.74
N PRO A 256 -21.19 -15.36 -5.68
CA PRO A 256 -21.32 -15.10 -7.12
C PRO A 256 -22.77 -15.01 -7.61
N GLY A 257 -23.66 -15.87 -7.07
CA GLY A 257 -25.07 -15.92 -7.45
C GLY A 257 -25.89 -14.70 -7.01
N ARG A 258 -25.38 -13.91 -6.07
CA ARG A 258 -26.04 -12.73 -5.49
C ARG A 258 -25.43 -11.41 -5.93
N THR A 259 -24.48 -11.46 -6.87
CA THR A 259 -23.83 -10.27 -7.40
C THR A 259 -24.47 -9.79 -8.68
N VAL A 260 -24.33 -8.50 -8.96
CA VAL A 260 -24.71 -7.86 -10.22
C VAL A 260 -23.47 -7.39 -10.97
N TRP A 261 -23.59 -7.20 -12.28
CA TRP A 261 -22.50 -6.63 -13.08
C TRP A 261 -22.20 -5.18 -12.67
N ALA A 262 -20.92 -4.88 -12.38
CA ALA A 262 -20.44 -3.58 -11.93
C ALA A 262 -19.98 -2.64 -13.08
N GLY A 263 -20.09 -3.08 -14.32
CA GLY A 263 -19.61 -2.33 -15.49
C GLY A 263 -18.26 -2.81 -16.02
N GLY A 264 -17.87 -2.32 -17.19
CA GLY A 264 -16.64 -2.71 -17.87
C GLY A 264 -16.61 -4.19 -18.24
N SER A 265 -15.60 -4.93 -17.81
CA SER A 265 -15.51 -6.37 -18.02
C SER A 265 -16.65 -7.14 -17.33
N VAL A 266 -17.04 -8.27 -17.90
CA VAL A 266 -18.07 -9.16 -17.32
C VAL A 266 -17.69 -9.73 -15.95
N LYS A 267 -16.40 -9.81 -15.66
CA LYS A 267 -15.87 -10.28 -14.39
C LYS A 267 -15.99 -9.28 -13.24
N ASN A 268 -16.29 -8.01 -13.54
CA ASN A 268 -16.53 -6.99 -12.52
C ASN A 268 -17.92 -7.19 -11.92
N ARG A 269 -17.96 -7.58 -10.64
CA ARG A 269 -19.19 -7.90 -9.94
C ARG A 269 -19.34 -7.05 -8.69
N ALA A 270 -20.58 -6.69 -8.35
CA ALA A 270 -20.88 -5.94 -7.14
C ALA A 270 -21.93 -6.68 -6.31
N ALA A 271 -21.76 -6.66 -4.99
CA ALA A 271 -22.77 -7.08 -4.02
C ALA A 271 -23.16 -5.92 -3.11
N ASP A 272 -24.41 -5.91 -2.68
CA ASP A 272 -25.00 -4.94 -1.75
C ASP A 272 -26.00 -5.67 -0.87
N GLU A 273 -25.59 -5.98 0.36
CA GLU A 273 -26.33 -6.88 1.23
C GLU A 273 -26.41 -6.35 2.66
N THR A 274 -27.46 -6.75 3.38
CA THR A 274 -27.60 -6.48 4.81
C THR A 274 -27.27 -7.74 5.61
N VAL A 275 -26.41 -7.58 6.62
CA VAL A 275 -25.97 -8.64 7.53
C VAL A 275 -26.38 -8.26 8.95
N THR A 276 -26.96 -9.22 9.68
CA THR A 276 -27.27 -9.05 11.11
C THR A 276 -26.16 -9.70 11.93
N LEU A 277 -25.59 -8.93 12.86
CA LEU A 277 -24.52 -9.34 13.76
C LEU A 277 -25.04 -9.41 15.20
N ALA A 278 -24.69 -10.46 15.91
CA ALA A 278 -24.85 -10.55 17.36
C ALA A 278 -23.79 -9.71 18.07
N PRO A 279 -23.93 -9.39 19.37
CA PRO A 279 -22.83 -8.79 20.14
C PRO A 279 -21.57 -9.67 20.07
N GLY A 280 -20.42 -9.07 19.80
CA GLY A 280 -19.16 -9.81 19.62
C GLY A 280 -18.09 -9.03 18.86
N LEU A 281 -17.00 -9.70 18.53
CA LEU A 281 -15.92 -9.18 17.71
C LEU A 281 -15.94 -9.82 16.32
N TYR A 282 -15.83 -9.00 15.31
CA TYR A 282 -15.87 -9.44 13.92
C TYR A 282 -14.66 -8.90 13.15
N ARG A 283 -14.12 -9.72 12.26
CA ARG A 283 -13.14 -9.29 11.27
C ARG A 283 -13.83 -9.07 9.93
N VAL A 284 -13.72 -7.87 9.39
CA VAL A 284 -14.10 -7.56 8.02
C VAL A 284 -12.85 -7.51 7.17
N ARG A 285 -12.90 -8.12 5.99
CA ARG A 285 -11.72 -8.26 5.15
C ARG A 285 -12.08 -8.22 3.67
N TYR A 286 -11.25 -7.52 2.92
CA TYR A 286 -11.17 -7.61 1.47
C TYR A 286 -9.78 -8.05 1.05
N ARG A 287 -9.66 -8.95 0.07
CA ARG A 287 -8.39 -9.41 -0.47
C ARG A 287 -8.47 -9.45 -1.98
N ALA A 288 -7.60 -8.68 -2.64
CA ALA A 288 -7.39 -8.72 -4.08
C ALA A 288 -6.31 -9.73 -4.49
N ASP A 289 -6.52 -10.37 -5.62
CA ASP A 289 -5.56 -11.29 -6.23
C ASP A 289 -4.45 -10.52 -6.99
N ARG A 290 -3.81 -11.16 -7.98
CA ARG A 290 -2.63 -10.61 -8.69
C ARG A 290 -2.96 -9.71 -9.85
N SER A 291 -4.19 -9.67 -10.37
CA SER A 291 -4.36 -9.35 -11.79
C SER A 291 -5.36 -8.26 -12.15
N HIS A 292 -6.31 -7.94 -11.34
CA HIS A 292 -7.40 -7.03 -11.72
C HIS A 292 -7.87 -6.20 -10.52
N GLY A 293 -7.04 -5.31 -10.05
CA GLY A 293 -7.34 -4.42 -8.94
C GLY A 293 -7.04 -2.96 -9.28
N TYR A 294 -7.31 -2.07 -8.36
CA TYR A 294 -7.23 -0.62 -8.59
C TYR A 294 -5.84 -0.14 -9.04
N SER A 295 -4.76 -0.83 -8.68
CA SER A 295 -3.39 -0.49 -9.11
C SER A 295 -3.01 -1.02 -10.49
N GLY A 296 -3.84 -1.86 -11.14
CA GLY A 296 -3.53 -2.41 -12.45
C GLY A 296 -4.62 -3.33 -12.98
N TRP A 297 -5.39 -2.84 -13.93
CA TRP A 297 -6.49 -3.55 -14.55
C TRP A 297 -6.01 -4.48 -15.66
N SER A 298 -6.52 -5.71 -15.69
CA SER A 298 -6.26 -6.68 -16.77
C SER A 298 -7.35 -6.71 -17.85
N ALA A 299 -8.44 -5.97 -17.64
CA ALA A 299 -9.58 -5.76 -18.52
C ALA A 299 -10.23 -4.42 -18.19
N ASN A 300 -11.27 -3.99 -18.91
CA ASN A 300 -11.97 -2.75 -18.58
C ASN A 300 -12.43 -2.73 -17.11
N PRO A 301 -12.10 -1.67 -16.34
CA PRO A 301 -12.45 -1.55 -14.93
C PRO A 301 -13.96 -1.41 -14.73
N PRO A 302 -14.47 -1.58 -13.50
CA PRO A 302 -15.86 -1.28 -13.19
C PRO A 302 -16.15 0.22 -13.40
N PHE A 303 -17.42 0.60 -13.51
CA PHE A 303 -17.79 1.99 -13.76
C PHE A 303 -17.49 2.94 -12.60
N ALA A 304 -17.35 2.41 -11.39
CA ALA A 304 -16.85 3.15 -10.21
C ALA A 304 -15.58 2.48 -9.68
N PRO A 305 -14.40 2.71 -10.34
CA PRO A 305 -13.17 2.00 -10.01
C PRO A 305 -12.71 2.17 -8.56
N TRP A 306 -12.97 3.34 -7.95
CA TRP A 306 -12.62 3.63 -6.55
C TRP A 306 -13.43 2.83 -5.51
N LEU A 307 -14.52 2.15 -5.94
CA LEU A 307 -15.29 1.24 -5.08
C LEU A 307 -14.76 -0.19 -5.13
N TRP A 308 -13.60 -0.44 -5.76
CA TRP A 308 -12.96 -1.76 -5.79
C TRP A 308 -12.43 -2.12 -4.42
N GLY A 309 -13.23 -2.90 -3.69
CA GLY A 309 -12.99 -3.18 -2.30
C GLY A 309 -14.26 -3.50 -1.53
N LEU A 310 -14.23 -3.30 -0.22
CA LEU A 310 -15.33 -3.56 0.70
C LEU A 310 -15.67 -2.31 1.52
N ARG A 311 -16.95 -1.98 1.59
CA ARG A 311 -17.49 -0.95 2.47
C ARG A 311 -18.52 -1.54 3.41
N VAL A 312 -18.48 -1.10 4.66
CA VAL A 312 -19.41 -1.49 5.72
C VAL A 312 -20.05 -0.22 6.30
N ASP A 313 -21.37 -0.16 6.27
CA ASP A 313 -22.16 0.92 6.89
C ASP A 313 -22.99 0.33 8.04
N LEU A 314 -23.08 1.04 9.17
CA LEU A 314 -23.99 0.69 10.25
C LEU A 314 -25.39 1.18 9.90
N LEU A 315 -26.38 0.28 9.88
CA LEU A 315 -27.78 0.61 9.62
C LEU A 315 -28.54 0.87 10.92
N ASP A 316 -28.34 0.01 11.92
CA ASP A 316 -28.89 0.15 13.26
C ASP A 316 -28.09 -0.68 14.27
N GLY A 317 -28.32 -0.43 15.56
CA GLY A 317 -27.59 -1.04 16.66
C GLY A 317 -26.38 -0.22 17.08
N GLU A 318 -25.39 -0.89 17.66
CA GLU A 318 -24.16 -0.26 18.15
C GLU A 318 -22.95 -1.10 17.76
N ALA A 319 -22.17 -0.56 16.82
CA ALA A 319 -20.91 -1.13 16.36
C ALA A 319 -19.87 -0.04 16.13
N ALA A 320 -18.62 -0.33 16.44
CA ALA A 320 -17.50 0.58 16.26
C ALA A 320 -16.29 -0.17 15.70
N LEU A 321 -15.39 0.58 15.02
CA LEU A 321 -14.08 0.06 14.68
C LEU A 321 -13.27 -0.15 15.94
N LEU A 322 -12.55 -1.25 15.95
CA LEU A 322 -11.51 -1.54 16.92
C LEU A 322 -10.18 -1.43 16.19
N ASP A 323 -9.31 -0.50 16.64
CA ASP A 323 -7.94 -0.43 16.14
C ASP A 323 -7.16 -1.64 16.67
N PRO A 324 -6.73 -2.56 15.82
CA PRO A 324 -6.01 -3.74 16.30
C PRO A 324 -4.59 -3.41 16.76
N ALA A 325 -3.99 -2.30 16.33
CA ALA A 325 -2.67 -1.87 16.79
C ALA A 325 -2.73 -1.21 18.18
N ALA A 326 -3.87 -0.54 18.49
CA ALA A 326 -4.10 0.10 19.78
C ALA A 326 -5.60 -0.01 20.13
N PRO A 327 -6.14 -1.21 20.35
CA PRO A 327 -7.55 -1.37 20.67
C PRO A 327 -7.85 -0.69 22.00
N ASP A 328 -9.00 0.01 22.07
CA ASP A 328 -9.53 0.54 23.34
C ASP A 328 -10.10 -0.62 24.18
N LEU A 329 -9.22 -1.55 24.53
CA LEU A 329 -9.49 -2.75 25.31
C LEU A 329 -8.44 -2.85 26.43
N PRO A 330 -8.82 -3.36 27.62
CA PRO A 330 -7.87 -3.61 28.69
C PRO A 330 -6.78 -4.59 28.24
N ARG A 331 -5.53 -4.12 28.18
CA ARG A 331 -4.37 -4.95 27.91
C ARG A 331 -4.08 -5.83 29.12
N ILE A 332 -3.79 -7.10 28.89
CA ILE A 332 -3.39 -8.08 29.89
C ILE A 332 -1.87 -8.15 29.93
N VAL A 333 -1.26 -8.68 28.88
CA VAL A 333 0.19 -8.82 28.69
C VAL A 333 0.53 -8.57 27.23
N GLY A 334 1.82 -8.39 26.92
CA GLY A 334 2.27 -8.33 25.52
C GLY A 334 3.77 -8.14 25.40
N ALA A 335 4.35 -8.87 24.45
CA ALA A 335 5.71 -8.76 23.97
C ALA A 335 5.67 -8.04 22.62
N GLU A 336 6.06 -6.77 22.60
CA GLU A 336 6.09 -5.93 21.39
C GLU A 336 7.52 -5.57 21.06
N CYS A 337 7.80 -5.42 19.78
CA CYS A 337 9.09 -5.00 19.29
C CYS A 337 10.23 -5.84 19.89
N VAL A 338 10.09 -7.16 19.76
CA VAL A 338 11.13 -8.10 20.21
C VAL A 338 12.26 -8.06 19.19
N GLY A 339 13.50 -7.91 19.69
CA GLY A 339 14.69 -7.79 18.84
C GLY A 339 15.14 -9.12 18.27
N THR A 340 16.18 -9.08 17.43
CA THR A 340 16.77 -10.23 16.73
C THR A 340 17.30 -11.28 17.71
N ASP A 341 17.04 -12.58 17.44
CA ASP A 341 17.47 -13.72 18.29
C ASP A 341 17.01 -13.61 19.75
N GLU A 342 15.89 -12.97 19.99
CA GLU A 342 15.31 -12.82 21.33
C GLU A 342 14.08 -13.71 21.54
N SER A 343 13.83 -14.03 22.82
CA SER A 343 12.57 -14.61 23.27
C SER A 343 12.04 -13.88 24.50
N ARG A 344 10.72 -13.69 24.56
CA ARG A 344 10.03 -13.04 25.68
C ARG A 344 8.90 -13.88 26.19
N ASP A 345 8.89 -14.06 27.53
CA ASP A 345 7.85 -14.76 28.26
C ASP A 345 7.07 -13.76 29.12
N GLU A 346 5.78 -13.63 28.86
CA GLU A 346 4.86 -12.84 29.67
C GLU A 346 3.93 -13.78 30.45
N VAL A 347 4.10 -13.85 31.75
CA VAL A 347 3.41 -14.80 32.65
C VAL A 347 2.27 -14.09 33.38
N PHE A 348 1.09 -14.70 33.39
CA PHE A 348 -0.06 -14.18 34.12
C PHE A 348 -0.93 -15.31 34.69
N ASP A 349 -1.58 -15.04 35.81
CA ASP A 349 -2.50 -15.93 36.51
C ASP A 349 -3.93 -15.40 36.36
N LEU A 350 -4.87 -16.26 35.94
CA LEU A 350 -6.30 -15.98 35.92
C LEU A 350 -6.99 -16.63 37.11
N THR A 351 -7.80 -15.85 37.83
CA THR A 351 -8.61 -16.36 38.96
C THR A 351 -10.06 -16.63 38.53
N ALA A 352 -10.49 -16.14 37.38
CA ALA A 352 -11.81 -16.34 36.79
C ALA A 352 -11.69 -16.60 35.29
N PRO A 353 -12.68 -17.27 34.64
CA PRO A 353 -12.69 -17.44 33.19
C PRO A 353 -12.66 -16.09 32.47
N LEU A 354 -11.89 -15.99 31.42
CA LEU A 354 -11.70 -14.75 30.66
C LEU A 354 -11.68 -15.01 29.16
N THR A 355 -12.45 -14.23 28.40
CA THR A 355 -12.31 -14.20 26.94
C THR A 355 -11.28 -13.12 26.58
N VAL A 356 -10.28 -13.52 25.79
CA VAL A 356 -9.20 -12.64 25.36
C VAL A 356 -9.16 -12.52 23.83
N LEU A 357 -8.76 -11.35 23.34
CA LEU A 357 -8.32 -11.13 21.97
C LEU A 357 -6.79 -11.22 21.93
N VAL A 358 -6.27 -12.12 21.12
CA VAL A 358 -4.86 -12.20 20.76
C VAL A 358 -4.65 -11.42 19.48
N VAL A 359 -3.66 -10.55 19.46
CA VAL A 359 -3.16 -9.89 18.25
C VAL A 359 -1.68 -10.20 18.18
N ALA A 360 -1.24 -10.85 17.10
CA ALA A 360 0.15 -11.23 16.91
C ALA A 360 0.59 -10.97 15.47
N ALA A 361 1.84 -10.54 15.29
CA ALA A 361 2.47 -10.39 13.98
C ALA A 361 3.90 -10.93 14.03
N GLY A 362 4.36 -11.54 12.93
CA GLY A 362 5.68 -12.15 12.85
C GLY A 362 5.96 -12.75 11.47
N GLU A 363 7.06 -13.50 11.33
CA GLU A 363 7.49 -14.13 10.09
C GLU A 363 7.20 -15.63 10.05
N ILE A 364 6.31 -16.07 9.15
CA ILE A 364 5.90 -17.47 8.99
C ILE A 364 5.90 -17.86 7.51
N GLU A 365 6.77 -18.79 7.12
CA GLU A 365 6.81 -19.36 5.77
C GLU A 365 5.79 -20.49 5.57
N SER A 366 5.66 -21.36 6.58
CA SER A 366 4.68 -22.46 6.62
C SER A 366 4.33 -22.78 8.08
N ASP A 367 3.35 -23.65 8.32
CA ASP A 367 3.03 -24.07 9.70
C ASP A 367 4.18 -24.87 10.35
N GLU A 368 5.13 -25.40 9.55
CA GLU A 368 6.31 -26.14 9.99
C GLU A 368 7.57 -25.24 10.10
N HIS A 369 7.59 -24.11 9.37
CA HIS A 369 8.73 -23.17 9.34
C HIS A 369 8.23 -21.78 9.77
N ARG A 370 8.45 -21.48 11.02
CA ARG A 370 8.10 -20.23 11.70
C ARG A 370 9.39 -19.64 12.26
N TRP A 371 9.63 -18.38 12.00
CA TRP A 371 10.80 -17.68 12.48
C TRP A 371 10.49 -16.73 13.62
N ASP A 372 9.48 -15.85 13.39
CA ASP A 372 8.99 -14.92 14.42
C ASP A 372 7.53 -15.25 14.67
N TYR A 373 7.21 -15.72 15.88
CA TYR A 373 5.85 -16.18 16.18
C TYR A 373 5.56 -16.20 17.68
N ALA A 374 4.28 -16.27 17.99
CA ALA A 374 3.80 -16.35 19.36
C ALA A 374 3.12 -17.69 19.65
N THR A 375 3.23 -18.12 20.92
CA THR A 375 2.43 -19.20 21.50
C THR A 375 1.84 -18.77 22.83
N LEU A 376 0.66 -19.32 23.16
CA LEU A 376 0.06 -19.18 24.49
C LEU A 376 -0.04 -20.56 25.11
N GLU A 377 0.60 -20.74 26.25
CA GLU A 377 0.64 -22.00 26.98
C GLU A 377 -0.07 -21.86 28.32
N ARG A 378 -0.72 -22.95 28.78
CA ARG A 378 -1.29 -23.08 30.12
C ARG A 378 -0.45 -24.05 30.93
N SER A 379 -0.14 -23.71 32.17
CA SER A 379 0.49 -24.64 33.12
C SER A 379 -0.57 -25.59 33.67
N ALA A 380 -0.59 -26.84 33.18
CA ALA A 380 -1.49 -27.89 33.65
C ALA A 380 -0.69 -29.02 34.34
N GLY A 381 -0.84 -29.17 35.65
CA GLY A 381 -0.19 -30.25 36.40
C GLY A 381 1.34 -30.30 36.33
N GLY A 382 1.99 -29.13 36.11
CA GLY A 382 3.45 -29.01 36.02
C GLY A 382 4.00 -29.25 34.60
N ARG A 383 3.14 -29.36 33.58
CA ARG A 383 3.53 -29.40 32.16
C ARG A 383 2.84 -28.28 31.42
N PRO A 384 3.53 -27.62 30.46
CA PRO A 384 2.89 -26.66 29.59
C PRO A 384 1.96 -27.38 28.61
N GLU A 385 0.79 -26.79 28.38
CA GLU A 385 -0.20 -27.19 27.37
C GLU A 385 -0.40 -25.98 26.44
N THR A 386 -0.10 -26.13 25.15
CA THR A 386 -0.33 -25.09 24.17
C THR A 386 -1.84 -24.92 23.94
N VAL A 387 -2.37 -23.75 24.30
CA VAL A 387 -3.79 -23.41 24.11
C VAL A 387 -4.02 -22.60 22.84
N TRP A 388 -2.99 -21.98 22.32
CA TRP A 388 -2.97 -21.28 21.05
C TRP A 388 -1.53 -21.12 20.53
N GLU A 389 -1.37 -21.18 19.22
CA GLU A 389 -0.11 -20.86 18.54
C GLU A 389 -0.39 -20.12 17.23
N MET A 390 0.46 -19.16 16.89
CA MET A 390 0.39 -18.46 15.64
C MET A 390 0.81 -19.37 14.49
N THR A 391 -0.06 -19.51 13.46
CA THR A 391 0.18 -20.38 12.30
C THR A 391 0.00 -19.64 10.99
N ARG A 392 0.63 -20.14 9.92
CA ARG A 392 0.43 -19.58 8.59
C ARG A 392 -1.03 -19.74 8.11
N SER A 393 -1.64 -20.88 8.40
CA SER A 393 -2.99 -21.20 7.97
C SER A 393 -4.05 -20.33 8.64
N ALA A 394 -3.87 -19.95 9.90
CA ALA A 394 -4.77 -19.08 10.65
C ALA A 394 -4.46 -17.58 10.47
N SER A 395 -3.25 -17.25 10.05
CA SER A 395 -2.80 -15.88 9.87
C SER A 395 -3.11 -15.35 8.46
N GLU A 396 -3.00 -14.05 8.29
CA GLU A 396 -3.13 -13.33 7.04
C GLU A 396 -1.86 -12.53 6.72
N PRO A 397 -1.61 -12.14 5.45
CA PRO A 397 -0.48 -11.28 5.10
C PRO A 397 -0.54 -9.96 5.87
N ALA A 398 0.60 -9.57 6.43
CA ALA A 398 0.78 -8.30 7.15
C ALA A 398 1.43 -7.20 6.29
N GLY A 399 1.56 -7.39 4.98
CA GLY A 399 2.27 -6.49 4.06
C GLY A 399 3.76 -6.81 3.92
N GLY A 400 4.46 -6.07 3.07
CA GLY A 400 5.86 -6.33 2.76
C GLY A 400 6.05 -7.62 1.98
N THR A 401 6.41 -8.71 2.65
CA THR A 401 6.53 -10.04 2.02
C THR A 401 5.36 -10.96 2.34
N ASP A 402 5.24 -12.07 1.60
CA ASP A 402 4.22 -13.09 1.87
C ASP A 402 4.47 -13.86 3.18
N ARG A 403 5.68 -13.76 3.75
CA ARG A 403 6.04 -14.36 5.04
C ARG A 403 5.67 -13.51 6.24
N ASN A 404 5.54 -12.19 6.07
CA ASN A 404 5.00 -11.32 7.12
C ASN A 404 3.54 -11.65 7.34
N ARG A 405 3.25 -12.13 8.53
CA ARG A 405 1.94 -12.67 8.87
C ARG A 405 1.38 -11.96 10.10
N ARG A 406 0.07 -11.81 10.12
CA ARG A 406 -0.68 -11.32 11.25
C ARG A 406 -1.80 -12.28 11.59
N GLU A 407 -1.97 -12.56 12.85
CA GLU A 407 -3.10 -13.34 13.36
C GLU A 407 -3.87 -12.56 14.43
N THR A 408 -5.20 -12.65 14.35
CA THR A 408 -6.09 -12.20 15.41
C THR A 408 -6.99 -13.35 15.79
N ALA A 409 -6.98 -13.73 17.05
CA ALA A 409 -7.79 -14.83 17.58
C ALA A 409 -8.54 -14.40 18.84
N VAL A 410 -9.74 -14.96 19.06
CA VAL A 410 -10.48 -14.81 20.30
C VAL A 410 -10.47 -16.15 21.02
N LEU A 411 -9.97 -16.17 22.26
CA LEU A 411 -9.81 -17.38 23.07
C LEU A 411 -10.62 -17.25 24.36
N SER A 412 -11.25 -18.35 24.77
CA SER A 412 -11.84 -18.48 26.11
C SER A 412 -10.85 -19.21 27.00
N LEU A 413 -10.33 -18.50 28.00
CA LEU A 413 -9.33 -19.01 28.94
C LEU A 413 -10.01 -19.38 30.26
N GLU A 414 -9.74 -20.57 30.77
CA GLU A 414 -10.14 -21.02 32.09
C GLU A 414 -9.20 -20.48 33.18
N PRO A 415 -9.60 -20.43 34.44
CA PRO A 415 -8.70 -20.08 35.54
C PRO A 415 -7.42 -20.94 35.52
N GLY A 416 -6.27 -20.29 35.72
CA GLY A 416 -4.97 -20.97 35.69
C GLY A 416 -3.83 -20.02 35.37
N ARG A 417 -2.61 -20.59 35.35
CA ARG A 417 -1.40 -19.87 34.98
C ARG A 417 -1.12 -20.03 33.49
N TYR A 418 -0.82 -18.91 32.84
CA TYR A 418 -0.53 -18.84 31.42
C TYR A 418 0.80 -18.16 31.16
N THR A 419 1.45 -18.55 30.06
CA THR A 419 2.64 -17.89 29.52
C THR A 419 2.37 -17.55 28.05
N LEU A 420 2.41 -16.26 27.72
CA LEU A 420 2.52 -15.80 26.34
C LEU A 420 4.01 -15.77 26.01
N HIS A 421 4.42 -16.59 25.08
CA HIS A 421 5.77 -16.68 24.58
C HIS A 421 5.84 -16.07 23.17
N TYR A 422 6.85 -15.25 22.92
CA TYR A 422 7.17 -14.73 21.59
C TYR A 422 8.66 -14.91 21.33
N GLU A 423 9.02 -15.47 20.18
CA GLU A 423 10.42 -15.66 19.79
C GLU A 423 10.67 -15.10 18.38
N THR A 424 11.91 -14.66 18.15
CA THR A 424 12.41 -14.14 16.88
C THR A 424 13.67 -14.86 16.45
N ASP A 425 13.88 -14.90 15.13
CA ASP A 425 15.15 -15.37 14.56
C ASP A 425 16.16 -14.21 14.37
N GLY A 426 17.27 -14.50 13.67
CA GLY A 426 18.36 -13.56 13.41
C GLY A 426 18.07 -12.53 12.31
N SER A 427 16.82 -12.37 11.88
CA SER A 427 16.46 -11.47 10.77
C SER A 427 15.04 -10.90 10.93
N HIS A 428 14.78 -9.75 10.36
CA HIS A 428 13.44 -9.16 10.30
C HIS A 428 12.78 -8.84 11.65
N ASP A 429 13.29 -7.89 12.37
CA ASP A 429 12.65 -7.39 13.57
C ASP A 429 12.37 -5.87 13.52
N CYS A 430 11.66 -5.35 14.52
CA CYS A 430 11.35 -3.94 14.61
C CYS A 430 12.49 -3.09 15.19
N VAL A 431 13.55 -3.70 15.72
CA VAL A 431 14.72 -3.02 16.29
C VAL A 431 15.77 -2.80 15.21
N ASP A 432 16.16 -3.88 14.50
CA ASP A 432 17.18 -3.86 13.45
C ASP A 432 16.59 -3.66 12.05
N GLY A 433 15.26 -3.72 11.93
CA GLY A 433 14.48 -3.39 10.74
C GLY A 433 14.19 -4.59 9.84
N PHE A 434 13.18 -4.43 9.00
CA PHE A 434 12.63 -5.47 8.15
C PHE A 434 13.33 -5.62 6.78
N GLY A 435 14.40 -4.89 6.54
CA GLY A 435 15.05 -4.86 5.24
C GLY A 435 14.11 -4.37 4.13
N SER A 436 13.97 -5.14 3.04
CA SER A 436 13.03 -4.83 1.93
C SER A 436 11.60 -5.34 2.18
N SER A 437 11.31 -5.79 3.40
CA SER A 437 10.14 -6.63 3.73
C SER A 437 9.24 -6.03 4.78
N GLU A 438 9.25 -4.70 4.93
CA GLU A 438 8.52 -4.02 5.99
C GLU A 438 7.01 -4.35 5.96
N PRO A 439 6.43 -4.81 7.08
CA PRO A 439 5.00 -5.06 7.18
C PRO A 439 4.21 -3.73 7.13
N ASP A 440 2.97 -3.78 6.67
CA ASP A 440 2.05 -2.63 6.68
C ASP A 440 1.60 -2.29 8.12
N ASP A 441 1.83 -3.18 9.08
CA ASP A 441 1.43 -3.09 10.47
C ASP A 441 2.65 -2.82 11.37
N PRO A 442 2.58 -1.83 12.27
CA PRO A 442 3.69 -1.52 13.18
C PRO A 442 3.89 -2.59 14.28
N LEU A 443 2.90 -3.46 14.51
CA LEU A 443 3.03 -4.54 15.47
C LEU A 443 3.97 -5.62 14.94
N TRP A 444 5.05 -5.89 15.68
CA TRP A 444 5.89 -7.07 15.56
C TRP A 444 6.04 -7.64 16.96
N GLY A 445 5.33 -8.75 17.23
CA GLY A 445 5.14 -9.24 18.58
C GLY A 445 3.76 -9.81 18.81
N ALA A 446 3.35 -9.96 20.07
CA ALA A 446 2.03 -10.45 20.44
C ALA A 446 1.46 -9.71 21.66
N ILE A 447 0.18 -9.42 21.66
CA ILE A 447 -0.54 -8.75 22.74
C ILE A 447 -1.85 -9.49 23.02
N LEU A 448 -2.18 -9.61 24.32
CA LEU A 448 -3.47 -10.12 24.79
C LEU A 448 -4.29 -8.98 25.40
N TYR A 449 -5.54 -8.90 24.97
CA TYR A 449 -6.53 -7.93 25.48
C TYR A 449 -7.73 -8.65 26.07
N ALA A 450 -8.30 -8.14 27.17
CA ALA A 450 -9.55 -8.63 27.71
C ALA A 450 -10.74 -8.13 26.88
N VAL A 451 -11.63 -9.06 26.47
CA VAL A 451 -12.84 -8.72 25.69
C VAL A 451 -14.14 -9.12 26.38
N SER A 452 -14.07 -9.78 27.53
CA SER A 452 -15.26 -10.12 28.33
C SER A 452 -16.01 -8.86 28.76
N PRO A 453 -17.34 -8.79 28.57
CA PRO A 453 -18.13 -7.73 29.17
C PRO A 453 -17.99 -7.73 30.69
N GLY A 454 -17.69 -6.55 31.28
CA GLY A 454 -17.54 -6.42 32.73
C GLY A 454 -16.24 -7.04 33.28
N PHE A 455 -15.20 -7.09 32.47
CA PHE A 455 -13.88 -7.54 32.90
C PHE A 455 -13.43 -6.86 34.19
N ASP A 456 -13.06 -7.65 35.19
CA ASP A 456 -12.47 -7.19 36.45
C ASP A 456 -10.94 -7.35 36.36
N PRO A 457 -10.17 -6.25 36.33
CA PRO A 457 -8.70 -6.34 36.32
C PRO A 457 -8.11 -7.12 37.50
N ALA A 458 -8.80 -7.19 38.64
CA ALA A 458 -8.37 -7.97 39.79
C ALA A 458 -8.38 -9.49 39.56
N SER A 459 -9.08 -9.95 38.50
CA SER A 459 -9.08 -11.37 38.10
C SER A 459 -7.79 -11.79 37.38
N VAL A 460 -6.91 -10.85 37.03
CA VAL A 460 -5.64 -11.10 36.34
C VAL A 460 -4.49 -10.62 37.24
N GLN A 461 -3.52 -11.49 37.44
CA GLN A 461 -2.29 -11.15 38.16
C GLN A 461 -1.11 -11.40 37.20
N VAL A 462 -0.51 -10.31 36.68
CA VAL A 462 0.68 -10.41 35.84
C VAL A 462 1.88 -10.64 36.75
N ALA A 463 2.64 -11.71 36.52
CA ALA A 463 3.86 -11.97 37.26
C ALA A 463 4.90 -10.89 36.90
N ALA A 464 5.67 -10.45 37.89
CA ALA A 464 6.84 -9.63 37.59
C ALA A 464 7.77 -10.42 36.63
N PRO A 465 8.38 -9.78 35.62
CA PRO A 465 9.36 -10.44 34.76
C PRO A 465 10.33 -11.23 35.60
N ASP A 466 10.53 -12.51 35.28
CA ASP A 466 11.38 -13.40 36.08
C ASP A 466 12.82 -12.92 35.97
N ALA A 467 13.32 -12.20 37.00
CA ALA A 467 14.69 -11.68 37.07
C ALA A 467 15.76 -12.81 37.06
N GLY A 468 15.36 -14.06 36.84
CA GLY A 468 16.18 -15.26 36.95
C GLY A 468 16.56 -15.96 35.65
N LYS A 469 15.95 -15.62 34.51
CA LYS A 469 16.57 -15.93 33.19
C LYS A 469 17.09 -14.62 32.63
N PRO A 470 18.39 -14.51 32.34
CA PRO A 470 18.80 -13.38 31.54
C PRO A 470 18.04 -13.46 30.23
N SER A 471 17.06 -12.56 29.96
CA SER A 471 17.02 -11.94 28.66
C SER A 471 18.48 -11.83 28.26
N ARG A 472 18.95 -12.49 27.20
CA ARG A 472 20.34 -12.46 26.78
C ARG A 472 20.79 -11.01 27.00
N ALA A 473 21.66 -10.81 27.99
CA ALA A 473 22.15 -9.51 28.35
C ALA A 473 22.50 -8.85 27.02
N LEU A 474 21.92 -7.67 26.77
CA LEU A 474 22.47 -6.73 25.82
C LEU A 474 23.98 -6.93 25.89
N THR A 475 24.60 -7.41 24.83
CA THR A 475 26.06 -7.61 24.86
C THR A 475 26.65 -6.29 25.27
N GLU A 476 27.81 -6.29 25.96
CA GLU A 476 28.52 -5.06 26.41
C GLU A 476 28.56 -3.94 25.34
N ARG A 477 28.24 -4.27 24.10
CA ARG A 477 28.08 -3.34 22.96
C ARG A 477 26.81 -2.46 23.04
N ASP A 478 25.69 -2.99 23.56
CA ASP A 478 24.43 -2.25 23.66
C ASP A 478 24.35 -1.38 24.90
N GLU A 479 25.02 -1.79 25.99
CA GLU A 479 25.14 -0.97 27.20
C GLU A 479 26.09 0.23 27.04
N ILE A 480 27.05 0.14 26.11
CA ILE A 480 27.98 1.26 25.81
C ILE A 480 27.28 2.40 25.07
N ASP A 481 26.23 2.14 24.27
CA ASP A 481 25.51 3.18 23.53
C ASP A 481 24.46 3.93 24.40
N THR A 482 23.89 3.30 25.44
CA THR A 482 22.89 3.97 26.28
C THR A 482 23.50 4.76 27.45
N GLU A 483 24.71 4.40 27.93
CA GLU A 483 25.39 5.17 28.98
C GLU A 483 26.26 6.33 28.45
N ARG A 484 26.58 6.37 27.14
CA ARG A 484 27.32 7.50 26.54
C ARG A 484 26.48 8.73 26.20
N ASP A 485 25.15 8.59 26.12
CA ASP A 485 24.26 9.74 25.93
C ASP A 485 23.97 10.54 27.23
N SER A 486 24.47 10.11 28.38
CA SER A 486 24.20 10.76 29.66
C SER A 486 25.36 11.52 30.34
N GLU A 487 26.55 11.57 29.74
CA GLU A 487 27.64 12.44 30.23
C GLU A 487 28.11 13.41 29.10
N GLY A 488 27.49 14.57 29.06
CA GLY A 488 28.14 15.85 28.85
C GLY A 488 28.95 16.12 27.59
N ASP A 489 28.82 15.36 26.50
CA ASP A 489 29.42 15.76 25.22
C ASP A 489 28.46 16.72 24.48
N ASP A 490 28.89 17.98 24.38
CA ASP A 490 28.26 18.98 23.53
C ASP A 490 28.24 18.40 22.09
N PRO A 491 27.05 18.14 21.46
CA PRO A 491 26.96 17.55 20.13
C PRO A 491 27.64 18.39 19.03
N ASN A 492 28.15 19.54 19.35
CA ASN A 492 28.93 20.42 18.48
C ASN A 492 30.44 20.41 18.77
N GLN A 493 30.93 19.66 19.75
CA GLN A 493 32.36 19.61 20.06
C GLN A 493 33.08 18.77 18.99
N ASN A 494 34.15 19.32 18.42
CA ASN A 494 34.98 18.72 17.36
C ASN A 494 34.34 18.52 15.97
N VAL A 495 33.19 19.10 15.67
CA VAL A 495 32.58 19.05 14.32
C VAL A 495 33.44 19.86 13.34
N LEU A 496 33.92 19.17 12.28
CA LEU A 496 34.68 19.78 11.18
C LEU A 496 33.75 20.26 10.06
N VAL A 497 32.75 19.42 9.72
CA VAL A 497 31.72 19.73 8.71
C VAL A 497 30.38 19.19 9.16
N ARG A 498 29.34 19.95 8.88
CA ARG A 498 27.95 19.58 9.11
C ARG A 498 27.07 19.98 7.92
N LEU A 499 26.60 18.99 7.15
CA LEU A 499 25.64 19.13 6.08
C LEU A 499 24.44 18.23 6.44
N ASP A 500 23.66 18.63 7.43
CA ASP A 500 22.48 17.89 7.89
C ASP A 500 21.21 18.75 7.74
N ARG A 501 20.03 18.13 8.00
CA ARG A 501 18.71 18.75 7.85
C ARG A 501 18.41 19.17 6.41
N LEU A 502 18.94 18.42 5.44
CA LEU A 502 18.79 18.74 4.04
C LEU A 502 17.37 18.50 3.54
N GLY A 503 16.93 19.40 2.65
CA GLY A 503 15.66 19.32 1.95
C GLY A 503 15.78 18.56 0.62
N PRO A 504 14.72 18.64 -0.24
CA PRO A 504 14.69 17.94 -1.51
C PRO A 504 15.54 18.62 -2.58
N ASN A 505 16.14 17.81 -3.49
CA ASN A 505 16.93 18.27 -4.65
C ASN A 505 18.09 19.21 -4.28
N VAL A 506 18.78 18.89 -3.21
CA VAL A 506 19.95 19.63 -2.73
C VAL A 506 21.22 18.94 -3.20
N ASP A 507 22.25 19.72 -3.53
CA ASP A 507 23.62 19.30 -3.78
C ASP A 507 24.52 20.27 -3.02
N GLU A 508 24.87 19.92 -1.79
CA GLU A 508 25.65 20.79 -0.90
C GLU A 508 27.04 20.23 -0.65
N SER A 509 27.98 21.15 -0.43
CA SER A 509 29.35 20.80 -0.08
C SER A 509 29.96 21.81 0.90
N ALA A 510 30.87 21.31 1.74
CA ALA A 510 31.68 22.11 2.62
C ALA A 510 33.08 21.49 2.78
N SER A 511 34.09 22.30 3.01
CA SER A 511 35.47 21.84 3.13
C SER A 511 36.03 22.03 4.52
N PHE A 512 36.97 21.16 4.91
CA PHE A 512 37.77 21.30 6.11
C PHE A 512 39.25 21.00 5.83
N THR A 513 40.15 21.52 6.66
CA THR A 513 41.60 21.32 6.50
C THR A 513 42.17 20.68 7.77
N LEU A 514 42.96 19.65 7.60
CA LEU A 514 43.74 18.99 8.66
C LEU A 514 45.20 19.45 8.56
N GLY A 515 45.72 20.09 9.60
CA GLY A 515 47.13 20.45 9.71
C GLY A 515 48.04 19.26 9.99
N ASP A 516 47.52 18.24 10.69
CA ASP A 516 48.17 16.98 11.06
C ASP A 516 47.25 15.81 10.70
N ALA A 517 47.85 14.61 10.58
CA ALA A 517 47.07 13.37 10.42
C ALA A 517 46.10 13.22 11.59
N ALA A 518 44.86 12.88 11.31
CA ALA A 518 43.82 12.74 12.30
C ALA A 518 42.81 11.61 11.94
N VAL A 519 42.22 11.02 12.94
CA VAL A 519 41.04 10.17 12.77
C VAL A 519 39.79 11.05 12.81
N VAL A 520 38.96 10.90 11.81
CA VAL A 520 37.64 11.55 11.78
C VAL A 520 36.54 10.49 11.90
N ARG A 521 35.45 10.84 12.56
CA ARG A 521 34.20 10.06 12.59
C ARG A 521 33.26 10.66 11.58
N ILE A 522 32.74 9.83 10.67
CA ILE A 522 31.80 10.20 9.62
C ILE A 522 30.44 9.61 10.00
N ILE A 523 29.44 10.45 10.18
CA ILE A 523 28.08 10.07 10.44
C ILE A 523 27.24 10.59 9.28
N ALA A 524 26.57 9.69 8.54
CA ALA A 524 25.71 10.07 7.42
C ALA A 524 24.39 9.29 7.45
N LEU A 525 23.31 9.95 7.08
CA LEU A 525 21.98 9.37 6.98
C LEU A 525 21.37 9.76 5.62
N GLY A 526 20.99 8.77 4.81
CA GLY A 526 20.51 9.03 3.46
C GLY A 526 19.72 7.84 2.87
N GLU A 527 19.47 7.89 1.56
CA GLU A 527 18.66 6.91 0.83
C GLU A 527 19.51 6.13 -0.17
N LEU A 528 19.67 4.81 0.06
CA LEU A 528 20.40 3.91 -0.83
C LEU A 528 19.57 2.69 -1.21
N LEU A 529 19.30 2.53 -2.51
CA LEU A 529 18.74 1.30 -3.08
C LEU A 529 19.85 0.28 -3.40
N PRO A 530 19.52 -1.01 -3.63
CA PRO A 530 20.53 -2.02 -3.94
C PRO A 530 21.40 -1.71 -5.16
N SER A 531 20.87 -0.95 -6.12
CA SER A 531 21.53 -0.62 -7.40
C SER A 531 21.70 0.87 -7.64
N GLU A 532 21.28 1.74 -6.73
CA GLU A 532 21.26 3.19 -6.95
C GLU A 532 21.37 3.95 -5.61
N SER A 533 22.25 4.95 -5.56
CA SER A 533 22.34 5.92 -4.46
C SER A 533 21.45 7.11 -4.80
N LEU A 534 20.43 7.36 -3.97
CA LEU A 534 19.44 8.41 -4.20
C LEU A 534 19.76 9.68 -3.38
N ASP A 535 20.00 9.49 -2.07
CA ASP A 535 20.45 10.54 -1.16
C ASP A 535 21.69 10.01 -0.44
N TRP A 536 22.88 10.58 -0.74
CA TRP A 536 24.14 10.05 -0.22
C TRP A 536 25.22 11.11 -0.12
N GLY A 537 26.23 10.82 0.72
CA GLY A 537 27.40 11.67 0.90
C GLY A 537 28.70 11.02 0.46
N TRP A 538 29.71 11.85 0.12
CA TRP A 538 31.08 11.44 -0.17
C TRP A 538 32.08 12.51 0.24
N ILE A 539 33.34 12.12 0.37
CA ILE A 539 34.45 13.00 0.73
C ILE A 539 35.54 12.85 -0.32
N VAL A 540 36.06 13.95 -0.82
CA VAL A 540 37.19 14.01 -1.76
C VAL A 540 38.35 14.79 -1.15
N ASP A 541 39.60 14.44 -1.54
CA ASP A 541 40.79 15.15 -1.18
C ASP A 541 41.14 16.31 -2.14
N ASP A 542 42.28 16.94 -1.95
CA ASP A 542 42.77 18.06 -2.78
C ASP A 542 43.01 17.67 -4.25
N ASP A 543 43.30 16.41 -4.54
CA ASP A 543 43.56 15.90 -5.89
C ASP A 543 42.22 15.52 -6.58
N GLY A 544 41.09 15.56 -5.84
CA GLY A 544 39.74 15.21 -6.31
C GLY A 544 39.49 13.72 -6.24
N ASP A 545 40.33 12.93 -5.55
CA ASP A 545 40.14 11.52 -5.36
C ASP A 545 39.15 11.28 -4.20
N THR A 546 38.19 10.34 -4.41
CA THR A 546 37.21 10.00 -3.38
C THR A 546 37.87 9.16 -2.28
N VAL A 547 37.99 9.73 -1.07
CA VAL A 547 38.57 9.07 0.11
C VAL A 547 37.53 8.32 0.93
N TRP A 548 36.25 8.67 0.79
CA TRP A 548 35.13 7.98 1.39
C TRP A 548 33.83 8.26 0.62
N GLU A 549 32.97 7.26 0.50
CA GLU A 549 31.66 7.37 -0.13
C GLU A 549 30.65 6.48 0.61
N MET A 550 29.46 6.99 0.84
CA MET A 550 28.34 6.27 1.43
C MET A 550 27.81 5.21 0.48
N THR A 551 27.94 3.95 0.82
CA THR A 551 27.51 2.80 0.04
C THR A 551 26.68 1.84 0.90
N ARG A 552 25.94 0.91 0.29
CA ARG A 552 25.22 -0.09 1.09
C ARG A 552 26.14 -1.02 1.89
N SER A 553 27.36 -1.24 1.46
CA SER A 553 28.31 -2.15 2.11
C SER A 553 28.95 -1.55 3.37
N ASN A 554 28.97 -0.23 3.50
CA ASN A 554 29.54 0.48 4.66
C ASN A 554 28.46 1.25 5.44
N THR A 555 27.20 0.89 5.28
CA THR A 555 26.07 1.49 5.99
C THR A 555 25.18 0.45 6.62
N GLU A 556 24.54 0.81 7.71
CA GLU A 556 23.52 0.06 8.43
C GLU A 556 22.11 0.57 8.09
N PRO A 557 21.03 -0.17 8.43
CA PRO A 557 19.68 0.38 8.36
C PRO A 557 19.55 1.63 9.24
N GLY A 558 19.09 2.74 8.64
CA GLY A 558 18.87 4.00 9.33
C GLY A 558 17.54 4.09 10.11
N GLY A 559 16.81 2.95 10.21
CA GLY A 559 15.45 2.89 10.74
C GLY A 559 14.40 3.36 9.75
N GLY A 560 13.14 2.94 9.95
CA GLY A 560 12.05 3.21 9.02
C GLY A 560 12.20 2.41 7.73
N ALA A 561 12.03 3.06 6.56
CA ALA A 561 12.10 2.38 5.27
C ALA A 561 13.50 1.76 5.02
N SER A 562 13.55 0.57 4.41
CA SER A 562 14.80 -0.19 4.15
C SER A 562 15.83 0.55 3.27
N LYS A 563 15.41 1.58 2.57
CA LYS A 563 16.25 2.48 1.80
C LYS A 563 16.95 3.54 2.66
N ASN A 564 16.47 3.77 3.89
CA ASN A 564 17.14 4.63 4.86
C ASN A 564 18.39 3.92 5.36
N ARG A 565 19.55 4.53 5.09
CA ARG A 565 20.85 3.94 5.43
C ARG A 565 21.65 4.91 6.27
N ARG A 566 22.34 4.40 7.30
CA ARG A 566 23.20 5.16 8.18
C ARG A 566 24.64 4.66 8.07
N ALA A 567 25.57 5.57 7.87
CA ALA A 567 27.00 5.33 8.07
C ALA A 567 27.42 5.90 9.44
N ASP A 568 28.27 5.19 10.14
CA ASP A 568 28.98 5.65 11.34
C ASP A 568 30.37 5.01 11.31
N GLU A 569 31.33 5.68 10.70
CA GLU A 569 32.66 5.16 10.42
C GLU A 569 33.76 6.06 10.92
N ARG A 570 34.88 5.45 11.31
CA ARG A 570 36.13 6.16 11.62
C ARG A 570 37.09 6.02 10.44
N LEU A 571 37.62 7.15 9.97
CA LEU A 571 38.56 7.22 8.85
C LEU A 571 39.82 7.99 9.25
N ALA A 572 40.99 7.37 9.05
CA ALA A 572 42.27 8.07 9.23
C ALA A 572 42.57 8.88 7.97
N LEU A 573 42.76 10.18 8.14
CA LEU A 573 43.10 11.11 7.05
C LEU A 573 44.47 11.72 7.24
N ALA A 574 45.20 11.92 6.17
CA ALA A 574 46.48 12.63 6.13
C ALA A 574 46.26 14.16 6.31
N PRO A 575 47.32 14.95 6.58
CA PRO A 575 47.22 16.39 6.49
C PRO A 575 46.83 16.79 5.05
N GLY A 576 45.85 17.69 4.92
CA GLY A 576 45.32 18.11 3.61
C GLY A 576 43.97 18.81 3.75
N THR A 577 43.42 19.26 2.63
CA THR A 577 42.08 19.83 2.54
C THR A 577 41.12 18.82 1.93
N TYR A 578 39.97 18.68 2.53
CA TYR A 578 38.95 17.72 2.12
C TYR A 578 37.63 18.43 1.87
N SER A 579 36.91 18.02 0.82
CA SER A 579 35.56 18.49 0.52
C SER A 579 34.55 17.40 0.79
N VAL A 580 33.59 17.69 1.67
CA VAL A 580 32.48 16.83 2.02
C VAL A 580 31.27 17.24 1.18
N HIS A 581 30.62 16.30 0.57
CA HIS A 581 29.45 16.50 -0.29
C HIS A 581 28.27 15.68 0.22
N PHE A 582 27.07 16.20 0.02
CA PHE A 582 25.83 15.44 0.18
C PHE A 582 24.79 15.87 -0.84
N ARG A 583 24.16 14.87 -1.49
CA ARG A 583 23.13 15.09 -2.51
C ARG A 583 21.83 14.44 -2.09
N THR A 584 20.69 15.11 -2.33
CA THR A 584 19.35 14.59 -2.13
C THR A 584 18.55 14.63 -3.44
N ASN A 585 17.64 13.65 -3.57
CA ASN A 585 16.62 13.66 -4.62
C ASN A 585 15.35 14.42 -4.15
N GLY A 586 14.29 14.43 -4.97
CA GLY A 586 13.07 15.18 -4.68
C GLY A 586 11.95 14.40 -4.00
N ARG A 587 12.19 13.16 -3.54
CA ARG A 587 11.11 12.26 -3.11
C ARG A 587 11.17 11.84 -1.65
N HIS A 588 12.36 11.75 -1.07
CA HIS A 588 12.57 11.24 0.27
C HIS A 588 13.60 12.12 0.99
N ASP A 589 13.16 13.07 1.78
CA ASP A 589 14.01 14.02 2.49
C ASP A 589 13.41 14.39 3.84
N ARG A 590 14.15 15.19 4.63
CA ARG A 590 13.72 15.60 5.97
C ARG A 590 12.33 16.23 6.02
N THR A 591 11.90 16.91 4.98
CA THR A 591 10.61 17.62 4.93
C THR A 591 9.47 16.72 4.47
N ARG A 592 9.78 15.69 3.67
CA ARG A 592 8.82 14.76 3.12
C ARG A 592 9.45 13.41 2.82
N PHE A 593 9.13 12.41 3.62
CA PHE A 593 9.52 11.03 3.36
C PHE A 593 8.42 10.34 2.54
N ASP A 594 8.78 9.67 1.45
CA ASP A 594 7.89 8.83 0.64
C ASP A 594 7.83 7.38 1.15
N GLY A 595 8.29 7.15 2.37
CA GLY A 595 8.26 5.92 3.16
C GLY A 595 8.34 6.27 4.64
N ILE A 596 8.52 5.26 5.50
CA ILE A 596 8.67 5.50 6.94
C ILE A 596 9.97 6.28 7.19
N PRO A 597 9.92 7.39 7.94
CA PRO A 597 11.09 8.20 8.23
C PRO A 597 12.18 7.41 8.99
N PRO A 598 13.46 7.75 8.81
CA PRO A 598 14.54 7.17 9.60
C PRO A 598 14.49 7.60 11.06
N ARG A 599 15.19 6.88 11.93
CA ARG A 599 15.50 7.37 13.27
C ARG A 599 16.44 8.57 13.16
N GLY A 600 16.19 9.62 13.93
CA GLY A 600 17.02 10.83 13.85
C GLY A 600 16.90 11.57 12.53
N ARG A 601 15.69 11.72 11.97
CA ARG A 601 15.43 12.42 10.71
C ARG A 601 16.05 13.81 10.60
N ASP A 602 16.39 14.43 11.72
CA ASP A 602 17.11 15.71 11.75
C ASP A 602 18.59 15.56 11.37
N ASP A 603 19.14 14.34 11.39
CA ASP A 603 20.51 14.03 10.93
C ASP A 603 20.56 13.72 9.42
N TRP A 604 19.45 13.85 8.66
CA TRP A 604 19.42 13.62 7.21
C TRP A 604 20.46 14.46 6.48
N GLY A 605 21.55 13.81 6.05
CA GLY A 605 22.75 14.46 5.55
C GLY A 605 24.03 13.79 6.01
N ILE A 606 25.13 14.55 6.15
CA ILE A 606 26.44 14.06 6.57
C ILE A 606 27.08 15.00 7.60
N ARG A 607 27.75 14.43 8.59
CA ARG A 607 28.56 15.15 9.59
C ARG A 607 29.92 14.49 9.72
N VAL A 608 30.99 15.30 9.76
CA VAL A 608 32.36 14.87 9.98
C VAL A 608 32.88 15.50 11.24
N GLN A 609 33.38 14.70 12.17
CA GLN A 609 33.90 15.12 13.47
C GLN A 609 35.33 14.61 13.65
N ARG A 610 36.19 15.40 14.30
CA ARG A 610 37.51 14.96 14.70
C ARG A 610 37.41 14.07 15.95
N VAL A 611 38.02 12.90 15.93
CA VAL A 611 38.12 12.04 17.12
C VAL A 611 39.23 12.58 18.02
N PRO A 612 38.99 12.83 19.31
CA PRO A 612 40.04 13.23 20.23
C PRO A 612 41.13 12.15 20.36
N ALA A 613 42.36 12.57 20.58
CA ALA A 613 43.52 11.66 20.70
C ALA A 613 43.46 10.71 21.94
N ASP A 614 42.55 10.96 22.86
CA ASP A 614 42.36 10.12 24.08
C ASP A 614 41.39 8.95 23.83
N ASP A 615 40.74 8.88 22.64
CA ASP A 615 39.79 7.84 22.22
C ASP A 615 40.33 6.95 21.06
N GLU A 616 41.67 7.00 20.79
CA GLU A 616 42.34 6.12 19.82
C GLU A 616 42.65 4.71 20.33
#